data_aacff93ec9766e5b71d553603c6a1966
#
_entry.id   aacff93ec9766e5b71d553603c6a1966
#
_cell.length_a   1.000
_cell.length_b   1.000
_cell.length_c   1.000
_cell.angle_alpha   90.00
_cell.angle_beta   90.00
_cell.angle_gamma   90.00
#
_symmetry.space_group_name_H-M   'P 1'
#
loop_
_entity.id
_entity.type
_entity.pdbx_description
1 polymer ?
#
loop_
_entity_poly.entity_id
_entity_poly.type
_entity_poly.pdbx_seq_one_letter_code
_entity_poly.pdbx_strand_id
1 'polypeptide(L)'
;MCVDFTDLNKACPKDPFPMPKIDQLVDATVGHPQVSFLDTFQGYHQIPLALDDKEKPAFVTPVKNYHYKVMPFGLKKAGSTYQRMMTSMFESQLGKNIEIYIDDMVVKSKVVSEHLGDLRTIFEILRKYKLRLNASKCSFGVGSGKFLGYMVTHRGIEVNPD
;
A
#
# COMPACT_ATOMS: atom_id res chain seq x y z
N MET A 1 6.91 -9.28 -17.41
CA MET A 1 6.19 -9.04 -18.68
C MET A 1 5.20 -7.91 -18.44
N CYS A 2 5.23 -6.87 -19.28
CA CYS A 2 4.28 -5.77 -19.24
C CYS A 2 3.27 -5.95 -20.36
N VAL A 3 1.98 -5.83 -20.03
CA VAL A 3 0.87 -5.85 -20.98
C VAL A 3 0.32 -4.44 -21.07
N ASP A 4 0.03 -3.97 -22.28
CA ASP A 4 -0.59 -2.68 -22.50
C ASP A 4 -2.12 -2.80 -22.29
N PHE A 5 -2.62 -2.10 -21.27
CA PHE A 5 -4.04 -2.04 -20.95
C PHE A 5 -4.68 -0.70 -21.33
N THR A 6 -4.07 0.08 -22.23
CA THR A 6 -4.54 1.42 -22.60
C THR A 6 -6.01 1.43 -23.02
N ASP A 7 -6.42 0.53 -23.89
CA ASP A 7 -7.80 0.49 -24.40
C ASP A 7 -8.79 -0.02 -23.35
N LEU A 8 -8.39 -1.04 -22.57
CA LEU A 8 -9.18 -1.50 -21.42
C LEU A 8 -9.38 -0.35 -20.40
N ASN A 9 -8.34 0.41 -20.11
CA ASN A 9 -8.40 1.53 -19.19
C ASN A 9 -9.27 2.69 -19.69
N LYS A 10 -9.34 2.94 -21.01
CA LYS A 10 -10.26 3.92 -21.60
C LYS A 10 -11.73 3.52 -21.40
N ALA A 11 -12.04 2.25 -21.59
CA ALA A 11 -13.38 1.70 -21.37
C ALA A 11 -13.77 1.58 -19.90
N CYS A 12 -12.80 1.61 -18.99
CA CYS A 12 -13.03 1.45 -17.56
C CYS A 12 -13.58 2.76 -16.94
N PRO A 13 -14.76 2.74 -16.30
CA PRO A 13 -15.31 3.93 -15.63
C PRO A 13 -14.40 4.40 -14.50
N LYS A 14 -14.52 5.68 -14.13
CA LYS A 14 -13.79 6.24 -12.97
C LYS A 14 -14.23 5.51 -11.68
N ASP A 15 -13.27 5.27 -10.79
CA ASP A 15 -13.57 4.79 -9.44
C ASP A 15 -13.80 6.00 -8.53
N PRO A 16 -14.98 6.12 -7.87
CA PRO A 16 -15.28 7.23 -6.98
C PRO A 16 -14.59 7.12 -5.61
N PHE A 17 -13.82 6.05 -5.35
CA PHE A 17 -13.17 5.86 -4.07
C PHE A 17 -12.18 7.00 -3.78
N PRO A 18 -12.32 7.72 -2.64
CA PRO A 18 -11.45 8.84 -2.31
C PRO A 18 -10.07 8.32 -1.90
N MET A 19 -9.06 8.66 -2.69
CA MET A 19 -7.67 8.40 -2.30
C MET A 19 -7.25 9.34 -1.17
N PRO A 20 -6.50 8.85 -0.16
CA PRO A 20 -5.96 9.71 0.88
C PRO A 20 -5.07 10.81 0.28
N LYS A 21 -5.05 11.98 0.92
CA LYS A 21 -4.15 13.06 0.53
C LYS A 21 -2.76 12.80 1.12
N ILE A 22 -1.75 12.78 0.28
CA ILE A 22 -0.36 12.50 0.66
C ILE A 22 0.11 13.44 1.77
N ASP A 23 -0.14 14.75 1.62
CA ASP A 23 0.27 15.75 2.61
C ASP A 23 -0.31 15.47 4.00
N GLN A 24 -1.59 15.05 4.06
CA GLN A 24 -2.25 14.71 5.33
C GLN A 24 -1.64 13.46 5.99
N LEU A 25 -1.26 12.46 5.19
CA LEU A 25 -0.62 11.23 5.71
C LEU A 25 0.78 11.53 6.25
N VAL A 26 1.53 12.35 5.52
CA VAL A 26 2.88 12.78 5.93
C VAL A 26 2.80 13.61 7.21
N ASP A 27 1.91 14.60 7.28
CA ASP A 27 1.69 15.43 8.48
C ASP A 27 1.27 14.57 9.69
N ALA A 28 0.40 13.58 9.48
CA ALA A 28 -0.04 12.67 10.52
C ALA A 28 1.08 11.76 11.07
N THR A 29 2.20 11.65 10.35
CA THR A 29 3.36 10.83 10.76
C THR A 29 4.38 11.63 11.56
N VAL A 30 4.42 12.95 11.38
CA VAL A 30 5.33 13.85 12.11
C VAL A 30 5.04 13.84 13.62
N GLY A 31 6.07 14.07 14.41
CA GLY A 31 5.94 14.19 15.88
C GLY A 31 5.93 12.86 16.62
N HIS A 32 6.06 11.73 15.92
CA HIS A 32 6.18 10.42 16.55
C HIS A 32 7.66 10.06 16.76
N PRO A 33 8.07 9.75 17.99
CA PRO A 33 9.50 9.48 18.32
C PRO A 33 10.00 8.18 17.71
N GLN A 34 9.11 7.25 17.39
CA GLN A 34 9.46 5.98 16.79
C GLN A 34 8.44 5.58 15.72
N VAL A 35 8.94 5.21 14.57
CA VAL A 35 8.15 4.79 13.40
C VAL A 35 8.74 3.53 12.76
N SER A 36 7.91 2.81 12.04
CA SER A 36 8.34 1.69 11.18
C SER A 36 7.73 1.85 9.80
N PHE A 37 8.56 1.78 8.78
CA PHE A 37 8.13 1.87 7.39
C PHE A 37 8.01 0.46 6.82
N LEU A 38 6.85 0.15 6.28
CA LEU A 38 6.52 -1.17 5.75
C LEU A 38 6.15 -1.03 4.27
N ASP A 39 6.64 -1.97 3.46
CA ASP A 39 6.34 -2.05 2.03
C ASP A 39 5.75 -3.44 1.73
N THR A 40 4.71 -3.52 0.93
CA THR A 40 4.09 -4.79 0.58
C THR A 40 4.82 -5.47 -0.58
N PHE A 41 4.99 -6.80 -0.48
CA PHE A 41 5.63 -7.56 -1.55
C PHE A 41 4.69 -7.74 -2.73
N GLN A 42 4.96 -7.04 -3.85
CA GLN A 42 4.13 -7.11 -5.07
C GLN A 42 2.63 -6.97 -4.75
N GLY A 43 2.25 -5.89 -4.04
CA GLY A 43 0.93 -5.74 -3.42
C GLY A 43 -0.25 -6.09 -4.32
N TYR A 44 -0.28 -5.58 -5.56
CA TYR A 44 -1.36 -5.88 -6.51
C TYR A 44 -1.47 -7.38 -6.85
N HIS A 45 -0.35 -8.08 -6.95
CA HIS A 45 -0.33 -9.52 -7.21
C HIS A 45 -0.82 -10.38 -6.02
N GLN A 46 -1.04 -9.78 -4.87
CA GLN A 46 -1.64 -10.47 -3.73
C GLN A 46 -3.17 -10.43 -3.75
N ILE A 47 -3.77 -9.66 -4.68
CA ILE A 47 -5.22 -9.57 -4.85
C ILE A 47 -5.68 -10.50 -5.97
N PRO A 48 -6.48 -11.54 -5.67
CA PRO A 48 -7.06 -12.39 -6.71
C PRO A 48 -8.07 -11.60 -7.54
N LEU A 49 -8.07 -11.82 -8.86
CA LEU A 49 -9.11 -11.28 -9.73
C LEU A 49 -10.41 -12.07 -9.53
N ALA A 50 -11.54 -11.35 -9.52
CA ALA A 50 -12.85 -11.96 -9.58
C ALA A 50 -12.98 -12.81 -10.87
N LEU A 51 -13.78 -13.87 -10.82
CA LEU A 51 -13.93 -14.80 -11.95
C LEU A 51 -14.41 -14.06 -13.20
N ASP A 52 -15.39 -13.17 -13.04
CA ASP A 52 -15.98 -12.39 -14.14
C ASP A 52 -15.04 -11.34 -14.74
N ASP A 53 -13.95 -11.02 -14.02
CA ASP A 53 -12.97 -10.03 -14.46
C ASP A 53 -11.72 -10.63 -15.09
N LYS A 54 -11.51 -11.95 -14.99
CA LYS A 54 -10.29 -12.61 -15.48
C LYS A 54 -10.07 -12.48 -16.98
N GLU A 55 -11.13 -12.44 -17.75
CA GLU A 55 -11.04 -12.36 -19.21
C GLU A 55 -10.69 -10.93 -19.69
N LYS A 56 -11.02 -9.90 -18.92
CA LYS A 56 -10.80 -8.50 -19.31
C LYS A 56 -9.33 -8.14 -19.49
N PRO A 57 -8.41 -8.51 -18.58
CA PRO A 57 -6.97 -8.29 -18.73
C PRO A 57 -6.27 -9.46 -19.44
N ALA A 58 -7.01 -10.31 -20.18
CA ALA A 58 -6.40 -11.39 -20.96
C ALA A 58 -5.50 -10.84 -22.06
N PHE A 59 -4.45 -11.56 -22.39
CA PHE A 59 -3.55 -11.23 -23.48
C PHE A 59 -3.26 -12.43 -24.37
N VAL A 60 -3.03 -12.12 -25.62
CA VAL A 60 -2.81 -13.11 -26.68
C VAL A 60 -1.32 -13.28 -26.91
N THR A 61 -0.89 -14.51 -27.11
CA THR A 61 0.45 -14.85 -27.56
C THR A 61 0.36 -15.68 -28.84
N PRO A 62 1.44 -15.86 -29.60
CA PRO A 62 1.41 -16.73 -30.78
C PRO A 62 0.96 -18.18 -30.51
N VAL A 63 1.06 -18.63 -29.27
CA VAL A 63 0.75 -20.01 -28.89
C VAL A 63 -0.66 -20.15 -28.33
N LYS A 64 -1.12 -19.21 -27.47
CA LYS A 64 -2.43 -19.25 -26.81
C LYS A 64 -2.75 -17.96 -26.06
N ASN A 65 -3.99 -17.85 -25.58
CA ASN A 65 -4.43 -16.77 -24.70
C ASN A 65 -4.08 -17.10 -23.24
N TYR A 66 -3.69 -16.07 -22.50
CA TYR A 66 -3.39 -16.16 -21.08
C TYR A 66 -4.25 -15.18 -20.27
N HIS A 67 -4.57 -15.57 -19.05
CA HIS A 67 -5.32 -14.78 -18.10
C HIS A 67 -4.51 -14.59 -16.82
N TYR A 68 -4.58 -13.40 -16.26
CA TYR A 68 -4.07 -13.17 -14.91
C TYR A 68 -4.98 -13.83 -13.87
N LYS A 69 -4.39 -14.50 -12.89
CA LYS A 69 -5.11 -15.02 -11.70
C LYS A 69 -5.25 -13.95 -10.62
N VAL A 70 -4.38 -12.95 -10.66
CA VAL A 70 -4.26 -11.86 -9.69
C VAL A 70 -4.29 -10.53 -10.41
N MET A 71 -4.50 -9.45 -9.68
CA MET A 71 -4.54 -8.10 -10.26
C MET A 71 -3.18 -7.71 -10.85
N PRO A 72 -3.06 -7.50 -12.18
CA PRO A 72 -1.81 -7.09 -12.81
C PRO A 72 -1.56 -5.59 -12.60
N PHE A 73 -0.30 -5.19 -12.81
CA PHE A 73 0.06 -3.78 -12.94
C PHE A 73 -0.54 -3.17 -14.20
N GLY A 74 -0.79 -1.86 -14.16
CA GLY A 74 -1.25 -1.08 -15.32
C GLY A 74 -2.77 -0.93 -15.45
N LEU A 75 -3.57 -1.56 -14.60
CA LEU A 75 -5.01 -1.34 -14.57
C LEU A 75 -5.36 -0.02 -13.87
N LYS A 76 -6.24 0.77 -14.50
CA LYS A 76 -6.66 2.10 -14.03
C LYS A 76 -7.19 2.12 -12.58
N LYS A 77 -7.91 1.08 -12.19
CA LYS A 77 -8.51 0.98 -10.84
C LYS A 77 -7.66 0.21 -9.84
N ALA A 78 -6.47 -0.26 -10.22
CA ALA A 78 -5.66 -1.08 -9.33
C ALA A 78 -5.34 -0.36 -8.02
N GLY A 79 -4.89 0.90 -8.09
CA GLY A 79 -4.56 1.70 -6.91
C GLY A 79 -5.73 1.92 -5.97
N SER A 80 -6.89 2.35 -6.50
CA SER A 80 -8.10 2.58 -5.69
C SER A 80 -8.66 1.29 -5.09
N THR A 81 -8.63 0.20 -5.84
CA THR A 81 -9.05 -1.13 -5.35
C THR A 81 -8.16 -1.60 -4.20
N TYR A 82 -6.84 -1.45 -4.36
CA TYR A 82 -5.87 -1.81 -3.34
C TYR A 82 -6.03 -0.94 -2.08
N GLN A 83 -6.12 0.39 -2.26
CA GLN A 83 -6.34 1.30 -1.14
C GLN A 83 -7.62 1.01 -0.38
N ARG A 84 -8.72 0.72 -1.08
CA ARG A 84 -10.00 0.33 -0.45
C ARG A 84 -9.86 -0.93 0.39
N MET A 85 -9.17 -1.94 -0.13
CA MET A 85 -8.87 -3.17 0.61
C MET A 85 -8.06 -2.87 1.87
N MET A 86 -6.96 -2.11 1.74
CA MET A 86 -6.11 -1.75 2.87
C MET A 86 -6.87 -0.93 3.92
N THR A 87 -7.66 0.05 3.48
CA THR A 87 -8.51 0.85 4.38
C THR A 87 -9.46 -0.03 5.18
N SER A 88 -10.10 -1.00 4.54
CA SER A 88 -11.01 -1.94 5.22
C SER A 88 -10.27 -2.87 6.19
N MET A 89 -9.11 -3.39 5.80
CA MET A 89 -8.32 -4.29 6.65
C MET A 89 -7.82 -3.63 7.94
N PHE A 90 -7.43 -2.37 7.85
CA PHE A 90 -6.81 -1.61 8.95
C PHE A 90 -7.75 -0.56 9.56
N GLU A 91 -9.05 -0.60 9.27
CA GLU A 91 -10.05 0.40 9.69
C GLU A 91 -9.94 0.78 11.18
N SER A 92 -9.73 -0.19 12.07
CA SER A 92 -9.62 0.03 13.52
C SER A 92 -8.31 0.74 13.93
N GLN A 93 -7.29 0.75 13.09
CA GLN A 93 -5.95 1.24 13.38
C GLN A 93 -5.58 2.50 12.58
N LEU A 94 -6.25 2.75 11.45
CA LEU A 94 -6.01 3.92 10.60
C LEU A 94 -6.14 5.23 11.36
N GLY A 95 -5.18 6.13 11.16
CA GLY A 95 -5.13 7.43 11.85
C GLY A 95 -4.69 7.36 13.31
N LYS A 96 -4.63 6.17 13.92
CA LYS A 96 -4.14 5.94 15.28
C LYS A 96 -2.65 5.63 15.27
N ASN A 97 -2.31 4.41 14.88
CA ASN A 97 -0.94 3.90 14.88
C ASN A 97 -0.45 3.45 13.51
N ILE A 98 -1.24 3.61 12.45
CA ILE A 98 -0.82 3.33 11.07
C ILE A 98 -1.40 4.36 10.08
N GLU A 99 -0.59 4.75 9.10
CA GLU A 99 -1.01 5.45 7.89
C GLU A 99 -0.67 4.60 6.68
N ILE A 100 -1.53 4.63 5.65
CA ILE A 100 -1.42 3.76 4.48
C ILE A 100 -1.71 4.53 3.20
N TYR A 101 -0.81 4.40 2.24
CA TYR A 101 -1.02 4.85 0.88
C TYR A 101 -0.59 3.76 -0.09
N ILE A 102 -1.55 3.04 -0.63
CA ILE A 102 -1.34 1.88 -1.53
C ILE A 102 -0.38 0.86 -0.86
N ASP A 103 0.83 0.68 -1.39
CA ASP A 103 1.82 -0.28 -0.91
C ASP A 103 2.64 0.22 0.28
N ASP A 104 2.69 1.55 0.47
CA ASP A 104 3.47 2.18 1.51
C ASP A 104 2.67 2.30 2.81
N MET A 105 3.22 1.80 3.89
CA MET A 105 2.63 1.87 5.22
C MET A 105 3.64 2.43 6.22
N VAL A 106 3.17 3.25 7.15
CA VAL A 106 3.96 3.69 8.29
C VAL A 106 3.23 3.39 9.59
N VAL A 107 3.86 2.59 10.44
CA VAL A 107 3.43 2.38 11.82
C VAL A 107 4.10 3.43 12.69
N LYS A 108 3.32 4.13 13.49
CA LYS A 108 3.75 5.26 14.32
C LYS A 108 3.26 5.08 15.75
N SER A 109 4.09 5.48 16.72
CA SER A 109 3.76 5.37 18.13
C SER A 109 4.07 6.66 18.86
N LYS A 110 3.18 7.08 19.75
CA LYS A 110 3.36 8.29 20.57
C LYS A 110 4.39 8.07 21.68
N VAL A 111 4.54 6.84 22.14
CA VAL A 111 5.46 6.43 23.19
C VAL A 111 6.35 5.31 22.68
N VAL A 112 7.65 5.46 22.84
CA VAL A 112 8.65 4.49 22.32
C VAL A 112 8.41 3.08 22.87
N SER A 113 8.06 2.94 24.14
CA SER A 113 7.81 1.63 24.77
C SER A 113 6.58 0.90 24.24
N GLU A 114 5.64 1.61 23.60
CA GLU A 114 4.42 1.03 23.02
C GLU A 114 4.61 0.54 21.59
N HIS A 115 5.70 0.96 20.92
CA HIS A 115 5.89 0.71 19.48
C HIS A 115 5.91 -0.79 19.13
N LEU A 116 6.48 -1.61 19.96
CA LEU A 116 6.50 -3.07 19.76
C LEU A 116 5.09 -3.67 19.84
N GLY A 117 4.24 -3.16 20.74
CA GLY A 117 2.83 -3.55 20.86
C GLY A 117 2.02 -3.14 19.64
N ASP A 118 2.21 -1.90 19.16
CA ASP A 118 1.57 -1.39 17.94
C ASP A 118 1.96 -2.22 16.72
N LEU A 119 3.26 -2.50 16.54
CA LEU A 119 3.74 -3.39 15.48
C LEU A 119 3.11 -4.78 15.55
N ARG A 120 3.02 -5.36 16.75
CA ARG A 120 2.40 -6.69 16.93
C ARG A 120 0.95 -6.68 16.44
N THR A 121 0.16 -5.66 16.80
CA THR A 121 -1.22 -5.50 16.36
C THR A 121 -1.30 -5.42 14.81
N ILE A 122 -0.42 -4.65 14.19
CA ILE A 122 -0.37 -4.55 12.73
C ILE A 122 0.01 -5.89 12.09
N PHE A 123 1.00 -6.59 12.63
CA PHE A 123 1.38 -7.92 12.13
C PHE A 123 0.28 -8.98 12.28
N GLU A 124 -0.54 -8.90 13.33
CA GLU A 124 -1.69 -9.80 13.50
C GLU A 124 -2.73 -9.57 12.39
N ILE A 125 -3.00 -8.32 12.02
CA ILE A 125 -3.87 -7.98 10.90
C ILE A 125 -3.28 -8.50 9.58
N LEU A 126 -1.99 -8.24 9.32
CA LEU A 126 -1.31 -8.74 8.12
C LEU A 126 -1.40 -10.27 8.00
N ARG A 127 -1.19 -11.00 9.10
CA ARG A 127 -1.32 -12.48 9.13
C ARG A 127 -2.75 -12.93 8.89
N LYS A 128 -3.73 -12.29 9.53
CA LYS A 128 -5.15 -12.60 9.34
C LYS A 128 -5.56 -12.55 7.87
N TYR A 129 -5.11 -11.54 7.16
CA TYR A 129 -5.41 -11.34 5.74
C TYR A 129 -4.36 -11.95 4.78
N LYS A 130 -3.34 -12.62 5.33
CA LYS A 130 -2.24 -13.25 4.57
C LYS A 130 -1.47 -12.28 3.65
N LEU A 131 -1.42 -11.00 4.03
CA LEU A 131 -0.66 -9.99 3.29
C LEU A 131 0.83 -10.12 3.61
N ARG A 132 1.65 -10.17 2.56
CA ARG A 132 3.10 -10.34 2.65
C ARG A 132 3.82 -9.00 2.53
N LEU A 133 4.82 -8.80 3.37
CA LEU A 133 5.73 -7.66 3.33
C LEU A 133 7.00 -8.01 2.54
N ASN A 134 7.60 -6.97 1.96
CA ASN A 134 8.94 -7.02 1.40
C ASN A 134 9.96 -6.62 2.48
N ALA A 135 10.49 -7.60 3.18
CA ALA A 135 11.38 -7.37 4.32
C ALA A 135 12.62 -6.52 3.97
N SER A 136 13.12 -6.59 2.73
CA SER A 136 14.29 -5.82 2.29
C SER A 136 14.02 -4.32 2.15
N LYS A 137 12.75 -3.93 2.04
CA LYS A 137 12.32 -2.52 1.95
C LYS A 137 11.68 -2.01 3.23
N CYS A 138 11.52 -2.86 4.25
CA CYS A 138 10.98 -2.45 5.54
C CYS A 138 12.08 -1.91 6.45
N SER A 139 11.74 -0.89 7.25
CA SER A 139 12.59 -0.36 8.31
C SER A 139 11.79 -0.32 9.61
N PHE A 140 12.34 -0.90 10.69
CA PHE A 140 11.61 -1.07 11.93
C PHE A 140 12.23 -0.23 13.06
N GLY A 141 11.39 0.41 13.86
CA GLY A 141 11.77 1.08 15.08
C GLY A 141 12.78 2.21 14.88
N VAL A 142 12.64 3.00 13.82
CA VAL A 142 13.54 4.10 13.48
C VAL A 142 12.96 5.45 13.90
N GLY A 143 13.85 6.46 14.10
CA GLY A 143 13.42 7.83 14.43
C GLY A 143 13.07 8.69 13.21
N SER A 144 13.42 8.23 12.00
CA SER A 144 13.19 8.95 10.74
C SER A 144 13.21 7.99 9.55
N GLY A 145 12.63 8.41 8.44
CA GLY A 145 12.67 7.65 7.18
C GLY A 145 11.91 8.30 6.06
N LYS A 146 12.06 7.72 4.87
CA LYS A 146 11.36 8.19 3.65
C LYS A 146 9.93 7.64 3.63
N PHE A 147 8.95 8.54 3.46
CA PHE A 147 7.54 8.20 3.28
C PHE A 147 6.92 9.08 2.22
N LEU A 148 6.40 8.49 1.16
CA LEU A 148 5.71 9.17 0.05
C LEU A 148 6.52 10.33 -0.57
N GLY A 149 7.83 10.16 -0.68
CA GLY A 149 8.74 11.17 -1.27
C GLY A 149 9.28 12.21 -0.29
N TYR A 150 8.86 12.16 0.98
CA TYR A 150 9.33 13.06 2.03
C TYR A 150 10.23 12.34 3.02
N MET A 151 11.21 13.06 3.59
CA MET A 151 11.92 12.60 4.76
C MET A 151 11.13 13.01 6.01
N VAL A 152 10.55 12.05 6.69
CA VAL A 152 9.78 12.27 7.92
C VAL A 152 10.68 12.03 9.12
N THR A 153 10.69 13.00 10.03
CA THR A 153 11.44 12.94 11.30
C THR A 153 10.51 13.30 12.46
N HIS A 154 10.94 13.03 13.67
CA HIS A 154 10.22 13.49 14.86
C HIS A 154 10.08 15.04 14.91
N ARG A 155 11.03 15.76 14.32
CA ARG A 155 11.07 17.24 14.35
C ARG A 155 10.25 17.89 13.22
N GLY A 156 9.93 17.17 12.18
CA GLY A 156 9.22 17.71 11.02
C GLY A 156 9.47 16.94 9.74
N ILE A 157 9.11 17.59 8.64
CA ILE A 157 9.26 17.10 7.28
C ILE A 157 10.45 17.82 6.65
N GLU A 158 11.35 17.05 6.05
CA GLU A 158 12.45 17.57 5.25
C GLU A 158 12.21 17.18 3.79
N VAL A 159 12.44 18.11 2.87
CA VAL A 159 12.42 17.79 1.45
C VAL A 159 13.62 16.90 1.16
N ASN A 160 13.37 15.76 0.50
CA ASN A 160 14.45 14.85 0.14
C ASN A 160 15.47 15.60 -0.74
N PRO A 161 16.77 15.64 -0.38
CA PRO A 161 17.79 16.34 -1.16
C PRO A 161 18.18 15.62 -2.47
N ASP A 162 17.60 14.44 -2.78
CA ASP A 162 17.88 13.65 -4.00
C ASP A 162 16.83 13.89 -5.10
#